data_d13d14c2b8084124617b729ca7330f2d
#
_entry.id   d13d14c2b8084124617b729ca7330f2d
#
_cell.length_a   1.000
_cell.length_b   1.000
_cell.length_c   1.000
_cell.angle_alpha   90.00
_cell.angle_beta   90.00
_cell.angle_gamma   90.00
#
_symmetry.space_group_name_H-M   'P 1'
#
loop_
_entity.id
_entity.type
_entity.pdbx_description
1 polymer ?
#
loop_
_entity_poly.entity_id
_entity_poly.type
_entity_poly.pdbx_seq_one_letter_code
_entity_poly.pdbx_strand_id
1 'polypeptide(L)'
;MTKPSNTPKAVLLEETLNEGRQDVTARRVLSLGDFKVRLTIKSDSYQFQSFARAEVWNPATLSWNQVHSIHYAEMATPEGLCYHPNKSGLKINHFTRDFDRLLTMVKQIIL
;
A
#
# COMPACT_ATOMS: atom_id res chain seq x y z
N MET A 1 18.91 16.22 -24.14
CA MET A 1 18.30 14.94 -24.34
C MET A 1 17.81 14.37 -23.01
N THR A 2 16.64 13.88 -23.04
CA THR A 2 16.08 13.32 -21.83
C THR A 2 16.59 11.90 -21.62
N LYS A 3 17.16 11.67 -20.48
CA LYS A 3 17.58 10.33 -20.11
C LYS A 3 16.35 9.47 -19.86
N PRO A 4 16.28 8.28 -20.43
CA PRO A 4 15.17 7.38 -20.10
C PRO A 4 15.19 7.05 -18.63
N SER A 5 14.02 6.95 -18.06
CA SER A 5 13.90 6.55 -16.67
C SER A 5 14.37 5.11 -16.51
N ASN A 6 15.23 4.88 -15.52
CA ASN A 6 15.64 3.53 -15.15
C ASN A 6 14.68 2.92 -14.12
N THR A 7 13.69 3.70 -13.70
CA THR A 7 12.69 3.21 -12.77
C THR A 7 11.75 2.26 -13.49
N PRO A 8 11.64 1.01 -13.03
CA PRO A 8 10.73 0.06 -13.64
C PRO A 8 9.29 0.55 -13.51
N LYS A 9 8.50 0.24 -14.52
CA LYS A 9 7.07 0.52 -14.47
C LYS A 9 6.39 -0.52 -13.59
N ALA A 10 5.53 -0.05 -12.69
CA ALA A 10 4.76 -0.94 -11.84
C ALA A 10 3.64 -1.61 -12.64
N VAL A 11 3.53 -2.92 -12.51
CA VAL A 11 2.48 -3.71 -13.15
C VAL A 11 1.62 -4.36 -12.08
N LEU A 12 0.34 -4.07 -12.11
CA LEU A 12 -0.60 -4.65 -11.15
C LEU A 12 -0.79 -6.14 -11.43
N LEU A 13 -0.54 -6.97 -10.41
CA LEU A 13 -0.69 -8.42 -10.50
C LEU A 13 -1.96 -8.90 -9.81
N GLU A 14 -2.31 -8.28 -8.69
CA GLU A 14 -3.44 -8.71 -7.88
C GLU A 14 -4.00 -7.53 -7.09
N GLU A 15 -5.31 -7.54 -6.88
CA GLU A 15 -5.98 -6.48 -6.14
C GLU A 15 -7.15 -7.08 -5.37
N THR A 16 -7.22 -6.78 -4.07
CA THR A 16 -8.29 -7.30 -3.22
C THR A 16 -8.81 -6.21 -2.30
N LEU A 17 -10.07 -6.34 -1.92
CA LEU A 17 -10.72 -5.49 -0.93
C LEU A 17 -11.55 -6.40 -0.04
N ASN A 18 -11.21 -6.44 1.24
CA ASN A 18 -11.91 -7.27 2.22
C ASN A 18 -12.55 -6.39 3.29
N GLU A 19 -13.85 -6.56 3.50
CA GLU A 19 -14.58 -5.88 4.56
C GLU A 19 -14.72 -6.81 5.74
N GLY A 20 -14.23 -6.37 6.91
CA GLY A 20 -14.49 -7.02 8.17
C GLY A 20 -15.63 -6.33 8.92
N ARG A 21 -15.84 -6.70 10.17
CA ARG A 21 -16.89 -6.12 10.98
C ARG A 21 -16.68 -4.64 11.25
N GLN A 22 -15.43 -4.23 11.43
CA GLN A 22 -15.07 -2.87 11.78
C GLN A 22 -13.91 -2.33 10.96
N ASP A 23 -13.47 -3.08 9.96
CA ASP A 23 -12.33 -2.67 9.14
C ASP A 23 -12.54 -2.98 7.67
N VAL A 24 -11.75 -2.30 6.85
CA VAL A 24 -11.63 -2.58 5.43
C VAL A 24 -10.15 -2.69 5.14
N THR A 25 -9.75 -3.77 4.47
CA THR A 25 -8.35 -3.98 4.06
C THR A 25 -8.28 -3.99 2.55
N ALA A 26 -7.54 -3.03 2.00
CA ALA A 26 -7.26 -2.94 0.57
C ALA A 26 -5.84 -3.40 0.33
N ARG A 27 -5.63 -4.22 -0.69
CA ARG A 27 -4.32 -4.77 -0.99
C ARG A 27 -4.07 -4.79 -2.49
N ARG A 28 -2.86 -4.40 -2.87
CA ARG A 28 -2.37 -4.53 -4.24
C ARG A 28 -1.04 -5.25 -4.22
N VAL A 29 -0.88 -6.21 -5.13
CA VAL A 29 0.39 -6.86 -5.40
C VAL A 29 0.84 -6.39 -6.78
N LEU A 30 2.07 -5.90 -6.84
CA LEU A 30 2.64 -5.31 -8.05
C LEU A 30 3.97 -5.96 -8.37
N SER A 31 4.31 -6.01 -9.65
CA SER A 31 5.70 -6.23 -10.02
C SER A 31 6.34 -4.88 -10.28
N LEU A 32 7.54 -4.69 -9.79
CA LEU A 32 8.31 -3.46 -9.95
C LEU A 32 9.73 -3.87 -10.34
N GLY A 33 9.95 -4.03 -11.65
CA GLY A 33 11.17 -4.65 -12.16
C GLY A 33 11.25 -6.10 -11.69
N ASP A 34 12.35 -6.45 -11.06
CA ASP A 34 12.56 -7.79 -10.51
C ASP A 34 11.93 -7.98 -9.12
N PHE A 35 11.34 -6.94 -8.58
CA PHE A 35 10.73 -7.00 -7.27
C PHE A 35 9.24 -7.29 -7.37
N LYS A 36 8.74 -8.07 -6.42
CA LYS A 36 7.31 -8.26 -6.21
C LYS A 36 6.95 -7.55 -4.92
N VAL A 37 6.03 -6.62 -4.99
CA VAL A 37 5.70 -5.70 -3.90
C VAL A 37 4.24 -5.88 -3.49
N ARG A 38 3.99 -5.90 -2.21
CA ARG A 38 2.62 -5.96 -1.68
C ARG A 38 2.34 -4.70 -0.84
N LEU A 39 1.30 -3.98 -1.23
CA LEU A 39 0.85 -2.79 -0.54
C LEU A 39 -0.46 -3.11 0.17
N THR A 40 -0.53 -2.86 1.46
CA THR A 40 -1.71 -3.14 2.28
C THR A 40 -2.12 -1.87 3.01
N ILE A 41 -3.39 -1.52 2.92
CA ILE A 41 -3.96 -0.39 3.66
C ILE A 41 -5.14 -0.92 4.45
N LYS A 42 -5.07 -0.79 5.75
CA LYS A 42 -6.16 -1.17 6.65
C LYS A 42 -6.78 0.09 7.23
N SER A 43 -8.07 0.25 7.01
CA SER A 43 -8.86 1.33 7.59
C SER A 43 -9.80 0.71 8.62
N ASP A 44 -9.64 1.10 9.87
CA ASP A 44 -10.34 0.50 11.00
C ASP A 44 -11.19 1.55 11.69
N SER A 45 -12.37 1.14 12.21
CA SER A 45 -13.23 2.04 12.99
C SER A 45 -12.52 2.51 14.25
N TYR A 46 -11.63 1.69 14.81
CA TYR A 46 -10.71 2.13 15.83
C TYR A 46 -9.48 2.69 15.13
N GLN A 47 -9.42 3.99 15.07
CA GLN A 47 -8.41 4.71 14.29
C GLN A 47 -6.98 4.22 14.55
N PHE A 48 -6.65 3.94 15.79
CA PHE A 48 -5.30 3.51 16.16
C PHE A 48 -4.92 2.13 15.63
N GLN A 49 -5.87 1.38 15.09
CA GLN A 49 -5.60 0.09 14.46
C GLN A 49 -5.44 0.20 12.95
N SER A 50 -5.61 1.39 12.41
CA SER A 50 -5.42 1.64 10.98
C SER A 50 -3.93 1.73 10.67
N PHE A 51 -3.54 1.21 9.50
CA PHE A 51 -2.15 1.27 9.07
C PHE A 51 -2.04 1.15 7.56
N ALA A 52 -0.87 1.49 7.05
CA ALA A 52 -0.48 1.18 5.69
C ALA A 52 0.89 0.51 5.72
N ARG A 53 1.09 -0.51 4.91
CA ARG A 53 2.29 -1.32 4.94
C ARG A 53 2.74 -1.67 3.53
N ALA A 54 4.04 -1.65 3.31
CA ALA A 54 4.65 -2.10 2.08
C ALA A 54 5.61 -3.25 2.38
N GLU A 55 5.52 -4.32 1.60
CA GLU A 55 6.33 -5.53 1.76
C GLU A 55 6.90 -5.93 0.41
N VAL A 56 8.08 -6.53 0.43
CA VAL A 56 8.74 -7.08 -0.76
C VAL A 56 8.90 -8.58 -0.58
N TRP A 57 8.56 -9.33 -1.63
CA TRP A 57 8.69 -10.79 -1.63
C TRP A 57 10.16 -11.18 -1.68
N ASN A 58 10.54 -12.08 -0.79
CA ASN A 58 11.88 -12.68 -0.78
C ASN A 58 11.78 -14.13 -1.24
N PRO A 59 12.20 -14.44 -2.48
CA PRO A 59 12.08 -15.82 -2.99
C PRO A 59 13.02 -16.80 -2.30
N ALA A 60 14.11 -16.32 -1.69
CA ALA A 60 15.03 -17.18 -0.97
C ALA A 60 14.42 -17.75 0.30
N THR A 61 13.60 -16.96 0.98
CA THR A 61 12.97 -17.36 2.23
C THR A 61 11.48 -17.68 2.06
N LEU A 62 10.92 -17.45 0.86
CA LEU A 62 9.50 -17.63 0.55
C LEU A 62 8.62 -16.84 1.52
N SER A 63 9.00 -15.59 1.77
CA SER A 63 8.29 -14.75 2.74
C SER A 63 8.25 -13.30 2.28
N TRP A 64 7.29 -12.56 2.83
CA TRP A 64 7.17 -11.12 2.64
C TRP A 64 7.96 -10.41 3.71
N ASN A 65 8.83 -9.49 3.29
CA ASN A 65 9.62 -8.68 4.20
C ASN A 65 9.09 -7.26 4.19
N GLN A 66 8.73 -6.73 5.36
CA GLN A 66 8.24 -5.37 5.47
C GLN A 66 9.38 -4.39 5.18
N VAL A 67 9.13 -3.43 4.30
CA VAL A 67 10.11 -2.39 3.96
C VAL A 67 9.63 -1.01 4.41
N HIS A 68 8.35 -0.83 4.66
CA HIS A 68 7.81 0.44 5.14
C HIS A 68 6.47 0.22 5.81
N SER A 69 6.17 1.02 6.85
CA SER A 69 4.84 1.06 7.43
C SER A 69 4.52 2.48 7.90
N ILE A 70 3.25 2.83 7.86
CA ILE A 70 2.76 4.14 8.26
C ILE A 70 1.71 3.94 9.34
N HIS A 71 1.91 4.59 10.47
CA HIS A 71 0.98 4.56 11.59
C HIS A 71 -0.26 5.40 11.34
N TYR A 72 -1.34 5.07 12.03
CA TYR A 72 -2.59 5.80 11.90
C TYR A 72 -2.42 7.31 12.15
N ALA A 73 -1.51 7.69 13.04
CA ALA A 73 -1.27 9.10 13.35
C ALA A 73 -0.80 9.88 12.12
N GLU A 74 0.00 9.24 11.28
CA GLU A 74 0.44 9.83 10.01
C GLU A 74 -0.67 9.84 8.97
N MET A 75 -1.55 8.84 9.02
CA MET A 75 -2.69 8.74 8.11
C MET A 75 -3.74 9.81 8.40
N ALA A 76 -3.77 10.31 9.63
CA ALA A 76 -4.75 11.30 10.04
C ALA A 76 -4.42 12.73 9.61
N THR A 77 -3.24 12.97 9.04
CA THR A 77 -2.87 14.30 8.55
C THR A 77 -3.50 14.56 7.18
N PRO A 78 -3.67 15.84 6.80
CA PRO A 78 -4.22 16.14 5.47
C PRO A 78 -3.40 15.57 4.31
N GLU A 79 -2.09 15.46 4.47
CA GLU A 79 -1.18 14.88 3.47
C GLU A 79 -0.96 13.39 3.71
N GLY A 80 -1.53 12.84 4.78
CA GLY A 80 -1.39 11.44 5.13
C GLY A 80 -2.28 10.55 4.29
N LEU A 81 -2.26 9.28 4.64
CA LEU A 81 -3.12 8.31 4.01
C LEU A 81 -4.56 8.50 4.49
N CYS A 82 -5.50 8.12 3.64
CA CYS A 82 -6.90 8.26 3.96
C CYS A 82 -7.29 7.37 5.14
N TYR A 83 -8.07 7.92 6.03
CA TYR A 83 -8.68 7.18 7.10
C TYR A 83 -10.20 7.25 6.92
N HIS A 84 -10.84 6.09 6.86
CA HIS A 84 -12.28 5.99 6.63
C HIS A 84 -12.96 5.42 7.88
N PRO A 85 -13.48 6.27 8.76
CA PRO A 85 -14.18 5.78 9.94
C PRO A 85 -15.48 5.07 9.60
N ASN A 86 -16.10 5.42 8.49
CA ASN A 86 -17.29 4.76 7.98
C ASN A 86 -16.90 3.93 6.75
N LYS A 87 -16.83 2.62 6.92
CA LYS A 87 -16.36 1.69 5.88
C LYS A 87 -17.45 1.23 4.94
N SER A 88 -18.70 1.65 5.15
CA SER A 88 -19.79 1.22 4.29
C SER A 88 -19.63 1.79 2.88
N GLY A 89 -19.71 0.90 1.88
CA GLY A 89 -19.64 1.32 0.49
C GLY A 89 -18.25 1.65 -0.03
N LEU A 90 -17.20 1.40 0.74
CA LEU A 90 -15.84 1.63 0.26
C LEU A 90 -15.49 0.66 -0.86
N LYS A 91 -14.75 1.17 -1.84
CA LYS A 91 -14.26 0.42 -2.99
C LYS A 91 -12.77 0.61 -3.11
N ILE A 92 -12.14 -0.27 -3.89
CA ILE A 92 -10.68 -0.24 -4.02
C ILE A 92 -10.16 1.10 -4.56
N ASN A 93 -10.89 1.77 -5.42
CA ASN A 93 -10.47 3.04 -5.99
C ASN A 93 -10.44 4.18 -4.96
N HIS A 94 -11.10 4.02 -3.81
CA HIS A 94 -10.99 5.00 -2.72
C HIS A 94 -9.61 5.01 -2.09
N PHE A 95 -8.82 3.97 -2.31
CA PHE A 95 -7.48 3.83 -1.75
C PHE A 95 -6.37 4.14 -2.75
N THR A 96 -6.72 4.56 -3.96
CA THR A 96 -5.73 4.81 -5.02
C THR A 96 -4.64 5.79 -4.58
N ARG A 97 -5.02 6.89 -3.96
CA ARG A 97 -4.09 7.90 -3.48
C ARG A 97 -3.12 7.32 -2.45
N ASP A 98 -3.63 6.49 -1.56
CA ASP A 98 -2.83 5.88 -0.51
C ASP A 98 -1.87 4.85 -1.09
N PHE A 99 -2.32 4.08 -2.07
CA PHE A 99 -1.46 3.14 -2.78
C PHE A 99 -0.35 3.86 -3.54
N ASP A 100 -0.69 4.97 -4.21
CA ASP A 100 0.31 5.75 -4.96
C ASP A 100 1.39 6.30 -4.03
N ARG A 101 0.98 6.76 -2.85
CA ARG A 101 1.91 7.27 -1.84
C ARG A 101 2.83 6.16 -1.34
N LEU A 102 2.28 4.99 -1.02
CA LEU A 102 3.06 3.83 -0.59
C LEU A 102 4.05 3.40 -1.67
N LEU A 103 3.59 3.34 -2.91
CA LEU A 103 4.44 2.94 -4.03
C LEU A 103 5.60 3.90 -4.21
N THR A 104 5.36 5.20 -4.09
CA THR A 104 6.41 6.21 -4.17
C THR A 104 7.48 5.97 -3.09
N MET A 105 7.03 5.68 -1.87
CA MET A 105 7.95 5.39 -0.76
C MET A 105 8.76 4.12 -1.01
N VAL A 106 8.11 3.07 -1.51
CA VAL A 106 8.80 1.81 -1.82
C VAL A 106 9.86 2.02 -2.88
N LYS A 107 9.55 2.78 -3.93
CA LYS A 107 10.53 3.07 -4.98
C LYS A 107 11.76 3.77 -4.42
N GLN A 108 11.59 4.66 -3.47
CA GLN A 108 12.70 5.34 -2.83
C GLN A 108 13.57 4.41 -1.98
N ILE A 109 12.98 3.34 -1.47
CA ILE A 109 13.67 2.40 -0.59
C ILE A 109 14.41 1.32 -1.36
N ILE A 110 13.79 0.75 -2.39
CA ILE A 110 14.32 -0.44 -3.07
C ILE A 110 14.96 -0.17 -4.41
N LEU A 111 14.78 1.02 -4.97
CA LEU A 111 15.36 1.35 -6.28
C LEU A 111 16.50 2.36 -6.20
#